data_5f2255f20aab9141555a5573b71f32c6
#
_entry.id   5f2255f20aab9141555a5573b71f32c6
#
_cell.length_a   1.000
_cell.length_b   1.000
_cell.length_c   1.000
_cell.angle_alpha   90.00
_cell.angle_beta   90.00
_cell.angle_gamma   90.00
#
_symmetry.space_group_name_H-M   'P 1'
#
loop_
_entity.id
_entity.type
_entity.pdbx_description
1 polymer ?
#
loop_
_entity_poly.entity_id
_entity_poly.type
_entity_poly.pdbx_seq_one_letter_code
_entity_poly.pdbx_strand_id
1 'polypeptide(L)'
;IEINSRGQTCLREIRKLAQDRVDSEGTVVVKKEEWANYKVHIVSINTFPTGAGLASSAAGLACFVSTLAKLFNAKEEFPGQLTAIARQGSGSASRSMFGGLVRWNKGTKADGSDSIAEQIADENHWPEMRAVICVVSDKEKDTSSTSGMETSRLTSPLLKHRADTVVQPRLMELETAYLNKDFETFGQLTMKDSNQFHAICQDTYPPIFYMNDISKTVIRLCSIINSHYEKVVAAYTFDAGPNAVIYCLEEHTPVIMAVMARYFPAPGA
;
A
#
# COMPACT_ATOMS: atom_id res chain seq x y z
N ILE A 1 6.08 25.94 4.86
CA ILE A 1 6.65 24.77 4.15
C ILE A 1 5.82 24.57 2.91
N GLU A 2 6.44 24.58 1.75
CA GLU A 2 5.75 24.30 0.50
C GLU A 2 5.55 22.79 0.34
N ILE A 3 4.40 22.41 -0.21
CA ILE A 3 4.12 21.02 -0.59
C ILE A 3 5.09 20.62 -1.70
N ASN A 4 5.62 19.40 -1.66
CA ASN A 4 6.47 18.88 -2.72
C ASN A 4 5.74 18.83 -4.08
N SER A 5 6.49 18.71 -5.17
CA SER A 5 5.97 18.74 -6.54
C SER A 5 4.85 17.72 -6.80
N ARG A 6 4.91 16.53 -6.17
CA ARG A 6 3.89 15.49 -6.30
C ARG A 6 2.57 15.89 -5.65
N GLY A 7 2.62 16.46 -4.44
CA GLY A 7 1.43 17.00 -3.76
C GLY A 7 0.83 18.19 -4.51
N GLN A 8 1.68 19.06 -5.08
CA GLN A 8 1.22 20.17 -5.93
C GLN A 8 0.49 19.65 -7.18
N THR A 9 0.98 18.56 -7.79
CA THR A 9 0.30 17.94 -8.93
C THR A 9 -1.06 17.40 -8.52
N CYS A 10 -1.17 16.66 -7.43
CA CYS A 10 -2.46 16.17 -6.94
C CYS A 10 -3.44 17.33 -6.66
N LEU A 11 -2.99 18.39 -5.97
CA LEU A 11 -3.83 19.56 -5.68
C LEU A 11 -4.35 20.22 -6.96
N ARG A 12 -3.48 20.38 -7.96
CA ARG A 12 -3.85 20.99 -9.25
C ARG A 12 -4.89 20.15 -9.99
N GLU A 13 -4.69 18.83 -10.06
CA GLU A 13 -5.60 17.94 -10.76
C GLU A 13 -6.97 17.83 -10.06
N ILE A 14 -7.00 17.80 -8.72
CA ILE A 14 -8.27 17.79 -7.97
C ILE A 14 -9.03 19.10 -8.15
N ARG A 15 -8.34 20.25 -8.19
CA ARG A 15 -8.99 21.56 -8.43
C ARG A 15 -9.71 21.62 -9.77
N LYS A 16 -9.23 20.92 -10.79
CA LYS A 16 -9.92 20.85 -12.09
C LYS A 16 -11.30 20.19 -11.98
N LEU A 17 -11.44 19.27 -11.03
CA LEU A 17 -12.67 18.50 -10.78
C LEU A 17 -13.63 19.22 -9.80
N ALA A 18 -13.21 20.37 -9.25
CA ALA A 18 -14.00 21.12 -8.26
C ALA A 18 -15.39 21.47 -8.79
N GLN A 19 -16.37 21.41 -7.90
CA GLN A 19 -17.74 21.86 -8.16
C GLN A 19 -18.13 22.95 -7.16
N ASP A 20 -19.32 23.52 -7.33
CA ASP A 20 -19.90 24.42 -6.36
C ASP A 20 -20.03 23.72 -5.00
N ARG A 21 -19.71 24.42 -3.94
CA ARG A 21 -19.94 23.96 -2.59
C ARG A 21 -21.23 24.55 -2.07
N VAL A 22 -22.11 23.69 -1.61
CA VAL A 22 -23.38 24.07 -1.00
C VAL A 22 -23.35 23.80 0.51
N ASP A 23 -24.07 24.60 1.30
CA ASP A 23 -24.31 24.34 2.71
C ASP A 23 -25.43 23.30 2.93
N SER A 24 -25.82 23.10 4.17
CA SER A 24 -26.90 22.16 4.55
C SER A 24 -28.29 22.60 4.06
N GLU A 25 -28.45 23.87 3.69
CA GLU A 25 -29.70 24.44 3.20
C GLU A 25 -29.76 24.45 1.67
N GLY A 26 -28.70 24.01 0.99
CA GLY A 26 -28.58 23.99 -0.47
C GLY A 26 -28.11 25.29 -1.10
N THR A 27 -27.70 26.30 -0.27
CA THR A 27 -27.17 27.56 -0.76
C THR A 27 -25.70 27.40 -1.20
N VAL A 28 -25.36 27.94 -2.38
CA VAL A 28 -23.97 27.93 -2.88
C VAL A 28 -23.14 28.89 -2.01
N VAL A 29 -22.18 28.34 -1.27
CA VAL A 29 -21.27 29.09 -0.40
C VAL A 29 -19.91 29.35 -1.04
N VAL A 30 -19.49 28.54 -2.01
CA VAL A 30 -18.30 28.76 -2.86
C VAL A 30 -18.63 28.27 -4.26
N LYS A 31 -18.48 29.15 -5.26
CA LYS A 31 -18.63 28.77 -6.67
C LYS A 31 -17.38 28.03 -7.18
N LYS A 32 -17.58 27.18 -8.16
CA LYS A 32 -16.50 26.40 -8.81
C LYS A 32 -15.32 27.28 -9.23
N GLU A 33 -15.58 28.43 -9.82
CA GLU A 33 -14.58 29.35 -10.35
C GLU A 33 -13.78 30.05 -9.24
N GLU A 34 -14.35 30.17 -8.05
CA GLU A 34 -13.72 30.83 -6.91
C GLU A 34 -12.63 30.01 -6.25
N TRP A 35 -12.64 28.67 -6.41
CA TRP A 35 -11.66 27.80 -5.80
C TRP A 35 -10.21 28.11 -6.16
N ALA A 36 -9.97 28.72 -7.32
CA ALA A 36 -8.63 29.16 -7.74
C ALA A 36 -8.05 30.23 -6.80
N ASN A 37 -8.90 31.03 -6.16
CA ASN A 37 -8.51 32.14 -5.27
C ASN A 37 -8.24 31.68 -3.83
N TYR A 38 -8.67 30.46 -3.47
CA TYR A 38 -8.51 29.95 -2.11
C TYR A 38 -7.12 29.33 -1.92
N LYS A 39 -6.44 29.75 -0.86
CA LYS A 39 -5.22 29.09 -0.37
C LYS A 39 -5.60 27.92 0.54
N VAL A 40 -4.86 26.82 0.42
CA VAL A 40 -5.09 25.61 1.22
C VAL A 40 -3.98 25.49 2.25
N HIS A 41 -4.34 25.40 3.53
CA HIS A 41 -3.42 25.08 4.63
C HIS A 41 -3.60 23.60 4.95
N ILE A 42 -2.48 22.86 4.98
CA ILE A 42 -2.47 21.40 5.15
C ILE A 42 -1.71 21.05 6.39
N VAL A 43 -2.34 20.28 7.28
CA VAL A 43 -1.69 19.62 8.43
C VAL A 43 -1.93 18.13 8.27
N SER A 44 -0.88 17.34 8.30
CA SER A 44 -0.95 15.88 8.19
C SER A 44 -0.10 15.23 9.28
N ILE A 45 -0.67 14.25 9.97
CA ILE A 45 -0.02 13.51 11.05
C ILE A 45 -0.21 12.03 10.78
N ASN A 46 0.89 11.27 10.76
CA ASN A 46 0.82 9.81 10.73
C ASN A 46 0.72 9.26 12.15
N THR A 47 -0.12 8.23 12.34
CA THR A 47 -0.26 7.51 13.61
C THR A 47 0.72 6.34 13.75
N PHE A 48 1.64 6.18 12.78
CA PHE A 48 2.65 5.11 12.72
C PHE A 48 3.96 5.65 12.13
N PRO A 49 5.09 4.96 12.29
CA PRO A 49 6.41 5.43 11.85
C PRO A 49 6.46 5.76 10.36
N THR A 50 7.09 6.90 10.05
CA THR A 50 7.25 7.39 8.67
C THR A 50 8.57 6.89 8.07
N GLY A 51 8.56 6.46 6.81
CA GLY A 51 9.78 6.05 6.10
C GLY A 51 10.29 4.65 6.46
N ALA A 52 9.57 3.90 7.30
CA ALA A 52 9.98 2.62 7.87
C ALA A 52 9.44 1.37 7.14
N GLY A 53 9.00 1.50 5.89
CA GLY A 53 8.42 0.38 5.14
C GLY A 53 6.97 0.04 5.53
N LEU A 54 6.24 0.99 6.12
CA LEU A 54 4.83 0.84 6.54
C LEU A 54 3.87 1.66 5.68
N ALA A 55 4.24 1.93 4.43
CA ALA A 55 3.42 2.64 3.45
C ALA A 55 2.95 4.05 3.87
N SER A 56 3.74 4.78 4.66
CA SER A 56 3.39 6.11 5.17
C SER A 56 3.09 7.14 4.08
N SER A 57 3.83 7.13 2.98
CA SER A 57 3.57 8.03 1.85
C SER A 57 2.27 7.69 1.10
N ALA A 58 1.91 6.40 1.04
CA ALA A 58 0.65 5.96 0.46
C ALA A 58 -0.53 6.46 1.30
N ALA A 59 -0.50 6.24 2.61
CA ALA A 59 -1.53 6.69 3.54
C ALA A 59 -1.70 8.22 3.50
N GLY A 60 -0.60 8.96 3.61
CA GLY A 60 -0.61 10.42 3.61
C GLY A 60 -1.17 11.01 2.33
N LEU A 61 -0.77 10.49 1.16
CA LEU A 61 -1.24 11.01 -0.13
C LEU A 61 -2.67 10.56 -0.46
N ALA A 62 -3.10 9.38 -0.07
CA ALA A 62 -4.50 8.98 -0.21
C ALA A 62 -5.41 9.85 0.67
N CYS A 63 -5.04 10.06 1.94
CA CYS A 63 -5.76 10.98 2.84
C CYS A 63 -5.81 12.40 2.28
N PHE A 64 -4.70 12.91 1.76
CA PHE A 64 -4.61 14.22 1.12
C PHE A 64 -5.58 14.36 -0.05
N VAL A 65 -5.56 13.42 -1.00
CA VAL A 65 -6.44 13.43 -2.17
C VAL A 65 -7.90 13.32 -1.76
N SER A 66 -8.25 12.40 -0.87
CA SER A 66 -9.62 12.22 -0.39
C SER A 66 -10.16 13.46 0.33
N THR A 67 -9.33 14.10 1.16
CA THR A 67 -9.71 15.30 1.89
C THR A 67 -9.93 16.49 0.94
N LEU A 68 -9.03 16.67 -0.03
CA LEU A 68 -9.19 17.74 -1.04
C LEU A 68 -10.38 17.49 -1.95
N ALA A 69 -10.63 16.24 -2.34
CA ALA A 69 -11.81 15.89 -3.14
C ALA A 69 -13.11 16.27 -2.41
N LYS A 70 -13.18 15.99 -1.11
CA LYS A 70 -14.32 16.40 -0.26
C LYS A 70 -14.39 17.92 -0.09
N LEU A 71 -13.24 18.60 0.12
CA LEU A 71 -13.18 20.05 0.28
C LEU A 71 -13.73 20.78 -0.94
N PHE A 72 -13.26 20.39 -2.12
CA PHE A 72 -13.62 21.00 -3.41
C PHE A 72 -14.91 20.44 -4.00
N ASN A 73 -15.63 19.55 -3.32
CA ASN A 73 -16.79 18.85 -3.86
C ASN A 73 -16.48 18.26 -5.25
N ALA A 74 -15.29 17.67 -5.40
CA ALA A 74 -14.76 17.21 -6.68
C ALA A 74 -15.63 16.09 -7.27
N LYS A 75 -15.97 16.22 -8.55
CA LYS A 75 -16.74 15.22 -9.29
C LYS A 75 -15.85 14.55 -10.33
N GLU A 76 -15.70 13.23 -10.22
CA GLU A 76 -14.97 12.43 -11.20
C GLU A 76 -15.67 12.48 -12.58
N GLU A 77 -14.90 12.60 -13.63
CA GLU A 77 -15.34 12.51 -15.03
C GLU A 77 -15.50 11.06 -15.48
N PHE A 78 -14.75 10.15 -14.84
CA PHE A 78 -14.82 8.71 -15.03
C PHE A 78 -14.52 7.98 -13.71
N PRO A 79 -15.05 6.77 -13.48
CA PRO A 79 -14.82 6.01 -12.25
C PRO A 79 -13.32 5.77 -12.00
N GLY A 80 -12.86 6.04 -10.77
CA GLY A 80 -11.47 5.83 -10.36
C GLY A 80 -10.50 6.96 -10.72
N GLN A 81 -10.98 8.10 -11.24
CA GLN A 81 -10.11 9.24 -11.57
C GLN A 81 -9.36 9.77 -10.35
N LEU A 82 -9.98 9.80 -9.18
CA LEU A 82 -9.30 10.20 -7.94
C LEU A 82 -8.16 9.24 -7.58
N THR A 83 -8.29 7.96 -7.89
CA THR A 83 -7.20 7.00 -7.69
C THR A 83 -6.04 7.23 -8.65
N ALA A 84 -6.32 7.62 -9.89
CA ALA A 84 -5.31 8.03 -10.87
C ALA A 84 -4.57 9.31 -10.42
N ILE A 85 -5.27 10.25 -9.79
CA ILE A 85 -4.66 11.45 -9.19
C ILE A 85 -3.78 11.07 -8.00
N ALA A 86 -4.27 10.24 -7.07
CA ALA A 86 -3.50 9.77 -5.92
C ALA A 86 -2.22 9.04 -6.35
N ARG A 87 -2.27 8.26 -7.43
CA ARG A 87 -1.13 7.58 -8.03
C ARG A 87 -0.02 8.52 -8.46
N GLN A 88 -0.34 9.72 -8.95
CA GLN A 88 0.66 10.73 -9.34
C GLN A 88 1.45 11.25 -8.12
N GLY A 89 0.85 11.23 -6.94
CA GLY A 89 1.52 11.54 -5.70
C GLY A 89 2.42 10.39 -5.21
N SER A 90 1.85 9.19 -5.16
CA SER A 90 2.53 7.92 -4.86
C SER A 90 1.77 6.77 -5.51
N GLY A 91 2.45 5.89 -6.22
CA GLY A 91 1.80 4.77 -6.92
C GLY A 91 0.88 3.96 -6.01
N SER A 92 1.35 3.59 -4.82
CA SER A 92 0.57 2.83 -3.84
C SER A 92 -0.59 3.62 -3.21
N ALA A 93 -0.58 4.96 -3.24
CA ALA A 93 -1.68 5.76 -2.73
C ALA A 93 -3.00 5.50 -3.46
N SER A 94 -2.95 5.08 -4.73
CA SER A 94 -4.15 4.70 -5.48
C SER A 94 -4.96 3.61 -4.77
N ARG A 95 -4.28 2.58 -4.23
CA ARG A 95 -4.93 1.47 -3.51
C ARG A 95 -5.46 1.89 -2.15
N SER A 96 -4.79 2.84 -1.48
CA SER A 96 -5.19 3.33 -0.15
C SER A 96 -6.41 4.25 -0.17
N MET A 97 -7.00 4.49 -1.36
CA MET A 97 -8.28 5.21 -1.51
C MET A 97 -9.49 4.37 -1.09
N PHE A 98 -9.35 3.06 -1.00
CA PHE A 98 -10.40 2.12 -0.63
C PHE A 98 -9.96 1.21 0.51
N GLY A 99 -10.93 0.65 1.25
CA GLY A 99 -10.72 -0.44 2.20
C GLY A 99 -10.76 -1.82 1.52
N GLY A 100 -10.52 -2.87 2.29
CA GLY A 100 -10.61 -4.26 1.81
C GLY A 100 -9.51 -4.65 0.82
N LEU A 101 -9.86 -5.48 -0.17
CA LEU A 101 -8.94 -5.88 -1.24
C LEU A 101 -9.05 -4.93 -2.42
N VAL A 102 -7.93 -4.30 -2.74
CA VAL A 102 -7.85 -3.31 -3.82
C VAL A 102 -6.79 -3.69 -4.82
N ARG A 103 -7.17 -3.74 -6.10
CA ARG A 103 -6.29 -3.98 -7.23
C ARG A 103 -5.91 -2.66 -7.90
N TRP A 104 -4.64 -2.49 -8.22
CA TRP A 104 -4.16 -1.43 -9.08
C TRP A 104 -3.91 -1.97 -10.49
N ASN A 105 -4.69 -1.51 -11.45
CA ASN A 105 -4.57 -1.89 -12.84
C ASN A 105 -3.38 -1.18 -13.52
N LYS A 106 -2.61 -1.93 -14.28
CA LYS A 106 -1.48 -1.38 -15.05
C LYS A 106 -1.92 -0.30 -16.03
N GLY A 107 -3.12 -0.46 -16.62
CA GLY A 107 -3.59 0.35 -17.73
C GLY A 107 -2.92 0.01 -19.07
N THR A 108 -3.46 0.56 -20.13
CA THR A 108 -3.01 0.36 -21.52
C THR A 108 -2.74 1.67 -22.25
N LYS A 109 -3.31 2.77 -21.76
CA LYS A 109 -3.14 4.10 -22.39
C LYS A 109 -1.78 4.70 -22.06
N ALA A 110 -1.17 5.34 -23.05
CA ALA A 110 0.16 5.94 -22.92
C ALA A 110 0.19 7.08 -21.87
N ASP A 111 -0.91 7.79 -21.68
CA ASP A 111 -1.06 8.85 -20.68
C ASP A 111 -1.31 8.31 -19.26
N GLY A 112 -1.56 6.99 -19.13
CA GLY A 112 -1.83 6.33 -17.86
C GLY A 112 -3.20 6.69 -17.24
N SER A 113 -4.12 7.31 -17.96
CA SER A 113 -5.43 7.70 -17.42
C SER A 113 -6.27 6.51 -16.98
N ASP A 114 -6.07 5.33 -17.56
CA ASP A 114 -6.72 4.06 -17.22
C ASP A 114 -5.94 3.19 -16.21
N SER A 115 -4.81 3.68 -15.71
CA SER A 115 -4.08 3.05 -14.62
C SER A 115 -4.68 3.49 -13.28
N ILE A 116 -5.78 2.88 -12.91
CA ILE A 116 -6.62 3.17 -11.75
C ILE A 116 -6.61 2.03 -10.74
N ALA A 117 -7.06 2.30 -9.51
CA ALA A 117 -7.32 1.27 -8.52
C ALA A 117 -8.80 0.94 -8.47
N GLU A 118 -9.10 -0.34 -8.28
CA GLU A 118 -10.45 -0.89 -8.14
C GLU A 118 -10.57 -1.65 -6.83
N GLN A 119 -11.64 -1.45 -6.10
CA GLN A 119 -11.99 -2.24 -4.93
C GLN A 119 -12.61 -3.57 -5.40
N ILE A 120 -11.91 -4.67 -5.16
CA ILE A 120 -12.36 -6.03 -5.53
C ILE A 120 -13.31 -6.59 -4.48
N ALA A 121 -13.03 -6.30 -3.20
CA ALA A 121 -13.91 -6.63 -2.08
C ALA A 121 -13.76 -5.54 -1.02
N ASP A 122 -14.86 -5.21 -0.35
CA ASP A 122 -14.85 -4.24 0.73
C ASP A 122 -14.21 -4.79 2.02
N GLU A 123 -14.03 -3.94 3.00
CA GLU A 123 -13.42 -4.26 4.30
C GLU A 123 -14.23 -5.25 5.15
N ASN A 124 -15.51 -5.45 4.82
CA ASN A 124 -16.40 -6.37 5.54
C ASN A 124 -16.43 -7.77 4.93
N HIS A 125 -15.82 -7.95 3.73
CA HIS A 125 -15.86 -9.23 3.03
C HIS A 125 -15.19 -10.35 3.85
N TRP A 126 -14.07 -10.08 4.50
CA TRP A 126 -13.32 -11.08 5.27
C TRP A 126 -12.98 -10.55 6.67
N PRO A 127 -13.98 -10.44 7.57
CA PRO A 127 -13.82 -9.80 8.86
C PRO A 127 -12.87 -10.55 9.83
N GLU A 128 -12.60 -11.85 9.58
CA GLU A 128 -11.66 -12.64 10.39
C GLU A 128 -10.19 -12.40 10.01
N MET A 129 -9.92 -11.75 8.87
CA MET A 129 -8.55 -11.44 8.45
C MET A 129 -7.91 -10.44 9.42
N ARG A 130 -6.69 -10.73 9.85
CA ARG A 130 -5.86 -9.86 10.70
C ARG A 130 -4.50 -9.63 10.06
N ALA A 131 -3.93 -8.48 10.36
CA ALA A 131 -2.56 -8.12 10.02
C ALA A 131 -1.79 -7.78 11.31
N VAL A 132 -0.86 -8.62 11.69
CA VAL A 132 0.08 -8.37 12.80
C VAL A 132 1.28 -7.64 12.25
N ILE A 133 1.52 -6.41 12.71
CA ILE A 133 2.63 -5.57 12.26
C ILE A 133 3.77 -5.70 13.26
N CYS A 134 4.91 -6.24 12.81
CA CYS A 134 6.13 -6.34 13.59
C CYS A 134 7.06 -5.16 13.24
N VAL A 135 7.09 -4.14 14.08
CA VAL A 135 7.95 -2.96 13.91
C VAL A 135 9.36 -3.32 14.37
N VAL A 136 10.24 -3.62 13.42
CA VAL A 136 11.64 -4.01 13.63
C VAL A 136 12.54 -2.77 13.76
N SER A 137 12.20 -1.71 13.03
CA SER A 137 12.94 -0.45 13.03
C SER A 137 12.01 0.71 12.67
N ASP A 138 12.18 1.81 13.36
CA ASP A 138 11.57 3.12 13.07
C ASP A 138 12.51 4.05 12.29
N LYS A 139 13.75 3.60 12.00
CA LYS A 139 14.73 4.39 11.26
C LYS A 139 14.39 4.46 9.78
N GLU A 140 14.74 5.59 9.18
CA GLU A 140 14.69 5.71 7.72
C GLU A 140 15.64 4.71 7.06
N LYS A 141 15.19 4.17 5.93
CA LYS A 141 15.95 3.23 5.12
C LYS A 141 17.00 3.93 4.26
N ASP A 142 18.10 3.25 3.98
CA ASP A 142 19.20 3.78 3.17
C ASP A 142 18.78 4.10 1.74
N THR A 143 17.89 3.28 1.16
CA THR A 143 17.37 3.46 -0.20
C THR A 143 15.88 3.73 -0.16
N SER A 144 15.45 4.88 -0.67
CA SER A 144 14.03 5.21 -0.77
C SER A 144 13.30 4.25 -1.72
N SER A 145 12.01 4.00 -1.49
CA SER A 145 11.20 3.16 -2.40
C SER A 145 11.20 3.71 -3.84
N THR A 146 11.18 5.03 -4.00
CA THR A 146 11.17 5.67 -5.32
C THR A 146 12.47 5.45 -6.07
N SER A 147 13.62 5.69 -5.40
CA SER A 147 14.94 5.46 -6.00
C SER A 147 15.15 3.98 -6.29
N GLY A 148 14.79 3.09 -5.34
CA GLY A 148 14.91 1.65 -5.52
C GLY A 148 14.09 1.13 -6.70
N MET A 149 12.83 1.54 -6.84
CA MET A 149 12.00 1.15 -7.98
C MET A 149 12.58 1.62 -9.32
N GLU A 150 13.09 2.83 -9.40
CA GLU A 150 13.70 3.35 -10.64
C GLU A 150 14.97 2.58 -10.99
N THR A 151 15.85 2.33 -10.01
CA THR A 151 17.07 1.54 -10.24
C THR A 151 16.74 0.10 -10.66
N SER A 152 15.75 -0.54 -10.02
CA SER A 152 15.31 -1.89 -10.40
C SER A 152 14.75 -1.91 -11.83
N ARG A 153 13.98 -0.90 -12.22
CA ARG A 153 13.44 -0.78 -13.59
C ARG A 153 14.53 -0.72 -14.64
N LEU A 154 15.65 -0.06 -14.31
CA LEU A 154 16.77 0.11 -15.23
C LEU A 154 17.72 -1.09 -15.28
N THR A 155 17.83 -1.85 -14.19
CA THR A 155 18.94 -2.80 -14.02
C THR A 155 18.52 -4.25 -13.75
N SER A 156 17.26 -4.53 -13.35
CA SER A 156 16.82 -5.88 -13.00
C SER A 156 16.08 -6.59 -14.13
N PRO A 157 16.68 -7.60 -14.77
CA PRO A 157 15.97 -8.49 -15.70
C PRO A 157 14.82 -9.26 -15.04
N LEU A 158 14.95 -9.61 -13.75
CA LEU A 158 13.91 -10.30 -13.02
C LEU A 158 12.65 -9.44 -12.88
N LEU A 159 12.79 -8.11 -12.73
CA LEU A 159 11.63 -7.22 -12.71
C LEU A 159 10.85 -7.26 -14.03
N LYS A 160 11.57 -7.27 -15.16
CA LYS A 160 10.93 -7.38 -16.47
C LYS A 160 10.16 -8.70 -16.60
N HIS A 161 10.78 -9.83 -16.27
CA HIS A 161 10.11 -11.13 -16.28
C HIS A 161 8.88 -11.17 -15.37
N ARG A 162 9.00 -10.61 -14.15
CA ARG A 162 7.88 -10.50 -13.21
C ARG A 162 6.72 -9.73 -13.82
N ALA A 163 6.98 -8.56 -14.39
CA ALA A 163 5.96 -7.69 -14.96
C ALA A 163 5.23 -8.32 -16.15
N ASP A 164 5.98 -9.06 -16.98
CA ASP A 164 5.45 -9.60 -18.24
C ASP A 164 4.73 -10.95 -18.06
N THR A 165 5.16 -11.78 -17.08
CA THR A 165 4.71 -13.17 -16.98
C THR A 165 4.12 -13.58 -15.64
N VAL A 166 4.52 -12.96 -14.53
CA VAL A 166 4.19 -13.46 -13.20
C VAL A 166 3.03 -12.71 -12.55
N VAL A 167 3.01 -11.38 -12.68
CA VAL A 167 2.09 -10.53 -11.91
C VAL A 167 0.63 -10.85 -12.23
N GLN A 168 0.27 -10.87 -13.52
CA GLN A 168 -1.14 -11.01 -13.88
C GLN A 168 -1.77 -12.35 -13.46
N PRO A 169 -1.16 -13.52 -13.72
CA PRO A 169 -1.69 -14.80 -13.24
C PRO A 169 -1.78 -14.86 -11.72
N ARG A 170 -0.72 -14.42 -11.01
CA ARG A 170 -0.69 -14.44 -9.55
C ARG A 170 -1.76 -13.54 -8.93
N LEU A 171 -2.03 -12.40 -9.56
CA LEU A 171 -3.04 -11.44 -9.10
C LEU A 171 -4.43 -12.03 -9.20
N MET A 172 -4.75 -12.70 -10.31
CA MET A 172 -6.05 -13.39 -10.49
C MET A 172 -6.24 -14.53 -9.48
N GLU A 173 -5.18 -15.31 -9.23
CA GLU A 173 -5.21 -16.41 -8.27
C GLU A 173 -5.40 -15.88 -6.84
N LEU A 174 -4.69 -14.79 -6.47
CA LEU A 174 -4.80 -14.15 -5.15
C LEU A 174 -6.19 -13.54 -4.94
N GLU A 175 -6.76 -12.87 -5.94
CA GLU A 175 -8.13 -12.35 -5.87
C GLU A 175 -9.14 -13.47 -5.65
N THR A 176 -9.01 -14.58 -6.40
CA THR A 176 -9.86 -15.75 -6.24
C THR A 176 -9.77 -16.34 -4.83
N ALA A 177 -8.55 -16.50 -4.31
CA ALA A 177 -8.33 -17.00 -2.96
C ALA A 177 -8.96 -16.07 -1.90
N TYR A 178 -8.80 -14.74 -2.04
CA TYR A 178 -9.38 -13.78 -1.12
C TYR A 178 -10.92 -13.78 -1.16
N LEU A 179 -11.51 -13.78 -2.35
CA LEU A 179 -12.97 -13.81 -2.53
C LEU A 179 -13.60 -15.09 -1.98
N ASN A 180 -12.89 -16.21 -2.05
CA ASN A 180 -13.32 -17.50 -1.51
C ASN A 180 -12.93 -17.71 -0.03
N LYS A 181 -12.26 -16.73 0.60
CA LYS A 181 -11.72 -16.84 1.97
C LYS A 181 -10.77 -18.05 2.15
N ASP A 182 -10.06 -18.43 1.09
CA ASP A 182 -9.06 -19.49 1.10
C ASP A 182 -7.73 -18.93 1.63
N PHE A 183 -7.54 -18.99 2.96
CA PHE A 183 -6.34 -18.46 3.60
C PHE A 183 -5.07 -19.24 3.23
N GLU A 184 -5.18 -20.55 2.98
CA GLU A 184 -4.05 -21.38 2.57
C GLU A 184 -3.42 -20.85 1.28
N THR A 185 -4.22 -20.72 0.24
CA THR A 185 -3.77 -20.20 -1.06
C THR A 185 -3.36 -18.72 -0.98
N PHE A 186 -4.16 -17.88 -0.33
CA PHE A 186 -3.84 -16.46 -0.12
C PHE A 186 -2.50 -16.27 0.57
N GLY A 187 -2.27 -17.01 1.66
CA GLY A 187 -1.03 -16.93 2.43
C GLY A 187 0.20 -17.40 1.65
N GLN A 188 0.09 -18.52 0.93
CA GLN A 188 1.16 -19.00 0.06
C GLN A 188 1.53 -17.98 -1.02
N LEU A 189 0.55 -17.40 -1.70
CA LEU A 189 0.77 -16.42 -2.75
C LEU A 189 1.39 -15.14 -2.20
N THR A 190 0.93 -14.66 -1.05
CA THR A 190 1.47 -13.50 -0.35
C THR A 190 2.96 -13.68 -0.05
N MET A 191 3.35 -14.81 0.54
CA MET A 191 4.74 -15.10 0.85
C MET A 191 5.61 -15.27 -0.41
N LYS A 192 5.10 -15.96 -1.44
CA LYS A 192 5.78 -16.09 -2.74
C LYS A 192 6.01 -14.74 -3.40
N ASP A 193 5.03 -13.84 -3.30
CA ASP A 193 5.14 -12.50 -3.90
C ASP A 193 6.17 -11.63 -3.17
N SER A 194 6.15 -11.66 -1.83
CA SER A 194 7.15 -10.98 -1.00
C SER A 194 8.57 -11.48 -1.30
N ASN A 195 8.77 -12.79 -1.39
CA ASN A 195 10.07 -13.38 -1.71
C ASN A 195 10.57 -12.93 -3.08
N GLN A 196 9.71 -12.91 -4.09
CA GLN A 196 10.08 -12.46 -5.43
C GLN A 196 10.40 -10.97 -5.47
N PHE A 197 9.66 -10.13 -4.74
CA PHE A 197 9.95 -8.71 -4.61
C PHE A 197 11.38 -8.49 -4.08
N HIS A 198 11.76 -9.17 -3.01
CA HIS A 198 13.10 -9.03 -2.43
C HIS A 198 14.21 -9.68 -3.28
N ALA A 199 13.90 -10.72 -4.05
CA ALA A 199 14.83 -11.26 -5.05
C ALA A 199 15.14 -10.21 -6.14
N ILE A 200 14.15 -9.46 -6.60
CA ILE A 200 14.34 -8.35 -7.53
C ILE A 200 15.20 -7.23 -6.91
N CYS A 201 14.99 -6.92 -5.64
CA CYS A 201 15.82 -5.94 -4.95
C CYS A 201 17.31 -6.36 -4.95
N GLN A 202 17.60 -7.64 -4.75
CA GLN A 202 18.96 -8.19 -4.80
C GLN A 202 19.53 -8.27 -6.23
N ASP A 203 18.68 -8.50 -7.24
CA ASP A 203 19.04 -8.52 -8.66
C ASP A 203 19.29 -7.10 -9.22
N THR A 204 18.81 -6.07 -8.52
CA THR A 204 19.04 -4.67 -8.84
C THR A 204 20.53 -4.32 -8.69
N TYR A 205 21.07 -3.48 -9.58
CA TYR A 205 22.47 -3.05 -9.49
C TYR A 205 22.61 -1.53 -9.33
N PRO A 206 23.26 -1.05 -8.25
CA PRO A 206 23.73 -1.81 -7.06
C PRO A 206 22.58 -2.50 -6.30
N PRO A 207 22.86 -3.64 -5.61
CA PRO A 207 21.81 -4.40 -4.94
C PRO A 207 21.17 -3.63 -3.79
N ILE A 208 19.90 -3.89 -3.56
CA ILE A 208 19.11 -3.25 -2.51
C ILE A 208 18.74 -4.30 -1.46
N PHE A 209 19.01 -3.98 -0.19
CA PHE A 209 18.69 -4.84 0.95
C PHE A 209 17.73 -4.10 1.90
N TYR A 210 16.44 -4.37 1.78
CA TYR A 210 15.44 -3.84 2.69
C TYR A 210 15.27 -4.69 3.95
N MET A 211 15.37 -6.01 3.82
CA MET A 211 15.29 -6.95 4.94
C MET A 211 16.63 -7.05 5.66
N ASN A 212 16.57 -7.24 6.99
CA ASN A 212 17.70 -7.51 7.87
C ASN A 212 17.60 -8.92 8.49
N ASP A 213 18.47 -9.26 9.42
CA ASP A 213 18.49 -10.58 10.07
C ASP A 213 17.26 -10.83 10.96
N ILE A 214 16.66 -9.78 11.53
CA ILE A 214 15.39 -9.89 12.26
C ILE A 214 14.28 -10.26 11.27
N SER A 215 14.21 -9.62 10.12
CA SER A 215 13.25 -9.95 9.05
C SER A 215 13.35 -11.42 8.64
N LYS A 216 14.57 -11.93 8.45
CA LYS A 216 14.83 -13.35 8.15
C LYS A 216 14.38 -14.29 9.28
N THR A 217 14.54 -13.85 10.53
CA THR A 217 14.08 -14.61 11.69
C THR A 217 12.56 -14.67 11.75
N VAL A 218 11.86 -13.57 11.46
CA VAL A 218 10.38 -13.56 11.35
C VAL A 218 9.91 -14.56 10.28
N ILE A 219 10.54 -14.59 9.11
CA ILE A 219 10.23 -15.58 8.05
C ILE A 219 10.35 -17.01 8.57
N ARG A 220 11.45 -17.32 9.28
CA ARG A 220 11.67 -18.66 9.87
C ARG A 220 10.62 -19.01 10.91
N LEU A 221 10.25 -18.06 11.77
CA LEU A 221 9.21 -18.28 12.78
C LEU A 221 7.85 -18.55 12.13
N CYS A 222 7.46 -17.81 11.11
CA CYS A 222 6.23 -18.09 10.35
C CYS A 222 6.27 -19.50 9.74
N SER A 223 7.41 -19.92 9.19
CA SER A 223 7.57 -21.29 8.65
C SER A 223 7.42 -22.36 9.72
N ILE A 224 8.00 -22.15 10.92
CA ILE A 224 7.87 -23.08 12.07
C ILE A 224 6.41 -23.15 12.54
N ILE A 225 5.73 -22.00 12.66
CA ILE A 225 4.31 -21.95 13.03
C ILE A 225 3.49 -22.76 12.02
N ASN A 226 3.65 -22.48 10.72
CA ASN A 226 2.91 -23.20 9.68
C ASN A 226 3.18 -24.71 9.68
N SER A 227 4.43 -25.12 9.91
CA SER A 227 4.77 -26.53 10.04
C SER A 227 4.12 -27.21 11.25
N HIS A 228 3.99 -26.48 12.37
CA HIS A 228 3.32 -26.98 13.58
C HIS A 228 1.82 -27.22 13.34
N TYR A 229 1.17 -26.32 12.57
CA TYR A 229 -0.24 -26.45 12.23
C TYR A 229 -0.52 -27.33 10.99
N GLU A 230 0.53 -27.80 10.32
CA GLU A 230 0.47 -28.57 9.06
C GLU A 230 -0.35 -27.86 7.96
N LYS A 231 -0.49 -26.54 8.08
CA LYS A 231 -1.18 -25.65 7.13
C LYS A 231 -0.64 -24.22 7.25
N VAL A 232 -0.93 -23.37 6.25
CA VAL A 232 -0.57 -21.96 6.34
C VAL A 232 -1.55 -21.21 7.24
N VAL A 233 -1.07 -20.73 8.38
CA VAL A 233 -1.80 -19.88 9.35
C VAL A 233 -1.14 -18.53 9.57
N ALA A 234 0.12 -18.37 9.16
CA ALA A 234 0.91 -17.14 9.25
C ALA A 234 1.57 -16.86 7.91
N ALA A 235 1.18 -15.77 7.25
CA ALA A 235 1.69 -15.37 5.95
C ALA A 235 2.41 -14.02 6.06
N TYR A 236 3.74 -14.05 6.02
CA TYR A 236 4.56 -12.84 6.05
C TYR A 236 4.57 -12.11 4.71
N THR A 237 4.70 -10.81 4.79
CA THR A 237 5.09 -9.95 3.67
C THR A 237 5.94 -8.78 4.17
N PHE A 238 6.81 -8.29 3.30
CA PHE A 238 7.66 -7.13 3.57
C PHE A 238 7.55 -6.14 2.42
N ASP A 239 7.47 -4.87 2.76
CA ASP A 239 7.59 -3.76 1.83
C ASP A 239 9.07 -3.29 1.75
N ALA A 240 9.33 -2.13 1.24
CA ALA A 240 10.66 -1.53 1.17
C ALA A 240 11.16 -1.09 2.56
N GLY A 241 11.39 -2.05 3.44
CA GLY A 241 11.86 -1.88 4.81
C GLY A 241 11.93 -3.21 5.56
N PRO A 242 12.54 -3.26 6.76
CA PRO A 242 12.72 -4.49 7.54
C PRO A 242 11.46 -4.91 8.31
N ASN A 243 10.44 -4.04 8.38
CA ASN A 243 9.22 -4.29 9.16
C ASN A 243 8.35 -5.32 8.48
N ALA A 244 7.92 -6.33 9.25
CA ALA A 244 7.09 -7.41 8.74
C ALA A 244 5.61 -7.11 8.96
N VAL A 245 4.79 -7.49 7.99
CA VAL A 245 3.35 -7.67 8.15
C VAL A 245 3.07 -9.17 8.06
N ILE A 246 2.37 -9.72 9.05
CA ILE A 246 1.97 -11.11 9.08
C ILE A 246 0.46 -11.16 8.99
N TYR A 247 -0.05 -11.65 7.86
CA TYR A 247 -1.47 -11.95 7.72
C TYR A 247 -1.80 -13.26 8.41
N CYS A 248 -2.95 -13.30 9.08
CA CYS A 248 -3.49 -14.49 9.73
C CYS A 248 -5.00 -14.34 9.90
N LEU A 249 -5.67 -15.42 10.29
CA LEU A 249 -7.03 -15.36 10.77
C LEU A 249 -7.04 -15.03 12.28
N GLU A 250 -8.13 -14.45 12.75
CA GLU A 250 -8.30 -13.99 14.13
C GLU A 250 -7.94 -15.07 15.16
N GLU A 251 -8.35 -16.30 14.95
CA GLU A 251 -8.10 -17.44 15.84
C GLU A 251 -6.60 -17.73 16.06
N HIS A 252 -5.74 -17.42 15.08
CA HIS A 252 -4.30 -17.64 15.15
C HIS A 252 -3.50 -16.43 15.64
N THR A 253 -4.14 -15.26 15.75
CA THR A 253 -3.48 -14.01 16.19
C THR A 253 -2.78 -14.14 17.55
N PRO A 254 -3.42 -14.73 18.60
CA PRO A 254 -2.77 -14.83 19.92
C PRO A 254 -1.49 -15.63 19.90
N VAL A 255 -1.45 -16.76 19.16
CA VAL A 255 -0.25 -17.60 19.05
C VAL A 255 0.87 -16.88 18.31
N ILE A 256 0.55 -16.21 17.19
CA ILE A 256 1.53 -15.47 16.41
C ILE A 256 2.13 -14.34 17.27
N MET A 257 1.30 -13.58 17.95
CA MET A 257 1.74 -12.49 18.83
C MET A 257 2.61 -13.03 19.99
N ALA A 258 2.22 -14.14 20.63
CA ALA A 258 3.00 -14.76 21.71
C ALA A 258 4.38 -15.23 21.23
N VAL A 259 4.45 -15.87 20.07
CA VAL A 259 5.73 -16.29 19.46
C VAL A 259 6.60 -15.07 19.14
N MET A 260 6.05 -14.04 18.47
CA MET A 260 6.82 -12.84 18.15
C MET A 260 7.32 -12.13 19.41
N ALA A 261 6.47 -11.94 20.42
CA ALA A 261 6.87 -11.34 21.71
C ALA A 261 7.94 -12.16 22.46
N ARG A 262 7.90 -13.49 22.36
CA ARG A 262 8.89 -14.38 22.99
C ARG A 262 10.28 -14.23 22.37
N TYR A 263 10.36 -14.10 21.05
CA TYR A 263 11.63 -13.98 20.34
C TYR A 263 12.13 -12.55 20.19
N PHE A 264 11.22 -11.59 20.24
CA PHE A 264 11.50 -10.15 20.13
C PHE A 264 10.81 -9.41 21.29
N PRO A 265 11.28 -9.61 22.54
CA PRO A 265 10.71 -8.92 23.69
C PRO A 265 10.87 -7.41 23.55
N ALA A 266 9.90 -6.65 24.10
CA ALA A 266 10.04 -5.21 24.20
C ALA A 266 11.27 -4.82 25.03
N PRO A 267 11.94 -3.71 24.72
CA PRO A 267 13.05 -3.24 25.52
C PRO A 267 12.64 -3.07 26.99
N GLY A 268 13.29 -3.80 27.89
CA GLY A 268 13.00 -3.77 29.34
C GLY A 268 11.88 -4.71 29.83
N ALA A 269 11.44 -5.65 28.98
CA ALA A 269 10.47 -6.69 29.36
C ALA A 269 11.17 -7.93 29.95
#